data_9f90da3326cf211b8bf4963801616e93
#
_entry.id   9f90da3326cf211b8bf4963801616e93
#
_cell.length_a   1.000
_cell.length_b   1.000
_cell.length_c   1.000
_cell.angle_alpha   90.00
_cell.angle_beta   90.00
_cell.angle_gamma   90.00
#
_symmetry.space_group_name_H-M   'P 1'
#
loop_
_entity.id
_entity.type
_entity.pdbx_description
1 polymer ?
#
loop_
_entity_poly.entity_id
_entity_poly.type
_entity_poly.pdbx_seq_one_letter_code
_entity_poly.pdbx_strand_id
1 'polypeptide(L)'
;MYREIKKKKLILENRKPYTRETAIYIDEMNLIDWIYTSMKLDGSSISKTGVQKIVKGEFITDATVSDHADIGSYQEAIKFAHDMADMEIELNEKYLFRFYQLLAHPENLEYRRTNPVLVMLDYNPPHPSEIGEQMEILFQLMNSNDFEGNPLMKAAYFHNKIIEIYPFETHSETIARMAMFYELIKNGYPPIQLNLSEQEYYSAIRIYLKKEEIQPIYEPLERGVYNKLEIMFQLTADE
;
A
#
# COMPACT_ATOMS: atom_id res chain seq x y z
N MET A 1 -9.55 17.82 6.55
CA MET A 1 -8.95 17.52 5.22
C MET A 1 -9.83 16.57 4.41
N TYR A 2 -10.40 15.53 4.98
CA TYR A 2 -11.19 14.50 4.28
C TYR A 2 -12.37 15.02 3.44
N ARG A 3 -13.08 16.07 3.90
CA ARG A 3 -14.17 16.70 3.12
C ARG A 3 -13.68 17.28 1.77
N GLU A 4 -12.49 17.89 1.77
CA GLU A 4 -11.90 18.44 0.54
C GLU A 4 -11.42 17.33 -0.38
N ILE A 5 -10.89 16.23 0.18
CA ILE A 5 -10.53 15.03 -0.56
C ILE A 5 -11.74 14.47 -1.31
N LYS A 6 -12.90 14.30 -0.63
CA LYS A 6 -14.13 13.82 -1.27
C LYS A 6 -14.60 14.76 -2.39
N LYS A 7 -14.52 16.06 -2.18
CA LYS A 7 -14.88 17.05 -3.19
C LYS A 7 -13.99 16.97 -4.43
N LYS A 8 -12.66 16.90 -4.24
CA LYS A 8 -11.71 16.77 -5.35
C LYS A 8 -11.91 15.48 -6.11
N LYS A 9 -12.09 14.36 -5.40
CA LYS A 9 -12.39 13.07 -6.01
C LYS A 9 -13.61 13.14 -6.91
N LEU A 10 -14.72 13.71 -6.42
CA LEU A 10 -15.95 13.86 -7.21
C LEU A 10 -15.74 14.71 -8.47
N ILE A 11 -14.96 15.80 -8.39
CA ILE A 11 -14.65 16.61 -9.57
C ILE A 11 -13.84 15.82 -10.59
N LEU A 12 -12.81 15.08 -10.13
CA LEU A 12 -12.00 14.25 -11.01
C LEU A 12 -12.79 13.12 -11.67
N GLU A 13 -13.71 12.49 -10.96
CA GLU A 13 -14.63 11.50 -11.53
C GLU A 13 -15.52 12.11 -12.64
N ASN A 14 -15.99 13.34 -12.47
CA ASN A 14 -16.81 14.04 -13.46
C ASN A 14 -16.02 14.50 -14.70
N ARG A 15 -14.68 14.54 -14.65
CA ARG A 15 -13.78 14.84 -15.77
C ARG A 15 -13.45 13.61 -16.61
N LYS A 16 -13.77 12.42 -16.14
CA LYS A 16 -13.52 11.18 -16.89
C LYS A 16 -14.52 11.04 -18.06
N PRO A 17 -14.12 10.39 -19.18
CA PRO A 17 -12.79 9.82 -19.42
C PRO A 17 -11.75 10.90 -19.76
N TYR A 18 -10.57 10.80 -19.19
CA TYR A 18 -9.44 11.65 -19.55
C TYR A 18 -8.95 11.36 -20.96
N THR A 19 -8.20 12.29 -21.58
CA THR A 19 -7.48 11.98 -22.81
C THR A 19 -6.55 10.80 -22.58
N ARG A 20 -6.24 10.06 -23.66
CA ARG A 20 -5.37 8.88 -23.57
C ARG A 20 -3.98 9.24 -23.00
N GLU A 21 -3.46 10.39 -23.38
CA GLU A 21 -2.13 10.87 -22.95
C GLU A 21 -2.13 11.16 -21.43
N THR A 22 -3.13 11.91 -20.95
CA THR A 22 -3.30 12.25 -19.55
C THR A 22 -3.50 11.00 -18.69
N ALA A 23 -4.33 10.05 -19.13
CA ALA A 23 -4.55 8.80 -18.41
C ALA A 23 -3.26 7.99 -18.24
N ILE A 24 -2.50 7.77 -19.35
CA ILE A 24 -1.22 7.04 -19.31
C ILE A 24 -0.23 7.74 -18.36
N TYR A 25 -0.14 9.08 -18.43
CA TYR A 25 0.77 9.83 -17.57
C TYR A 25 0.43 9.68 -16.08
N ILE A 26 -0.86 9.75 -15.73
CA ILE A 26 -1.34 9.57 -14.36
C ILE A 26 -1.03 8.15 -13.86
N ASP A 27 -1.28 7.14 -14.68
CA ASP A 27 -1.04 5.74 -14.32
C ASP A 27 0.46 5.46 -14.12
N GLU A 28 1.31 5.91 -15.04
CA GLU A 28 2.77 5.79 -14.89
C GLU A 28 3.29 6.52 -13.63
N MET A 29 2.84 7.75 -13.40
CA MET A 29 3.22 8.53 -12.23
C MET A 29 2.82 7.82 -10.93
N ASN A 30 1.60 7.30 -10.86
CA ASN A 30 1.09 6.58 -9.69
C ASN A 30 1.89 5.30 -9.44
N LEU A 31 2.15 4.51 -10.47
CA LEU A 31 2.93 3.27 -10.41
C LEU A 31 4.35 3.54 -9.88
N ILE A 32 5.06 4.48 -10.48
CA ILE A 32 6.44 4.82 -10.12
C ILE A 32 6.52 5.34 -8.69
N ASP A 33 5.61 6.24 -8.30
CA ASP A 33 5.57 6.82 -6.96
C ASP A 33 5.36 5.76 -5.90
N TRP A 34 4.45 4.83 -6.13
CA TRP A 34 4.14 3.80 -5.16
C TRP A 34 5.28 2.78 -5.01
N ILE A 35 5.84 2.29 -6.13
CA ILE A 35 6.99 1.36 -6.11
C ILE A 35 8.17 2.02 -5.39
N TYR A 36 8.55 3.22 -5.80
CA TYR A 36 9.67 3.96 -5.21
C TYR A 36 9.52 4.11 -3.69
N THR A 37 8.34 4.53 -3.24
CA THR A 37 8.11 4.74 -1.80
C THR A 37 8.14 3.43 -1.03
N SER A 38 7.55 2.37 -1.57
CA SER A 38 7.54 1.06 -0.93
C SER A 38 8.97 0.52 -0.78
N MET A 39 9.75 0.51 -1.86
CA MET A 39 11.16 0.09 -1.84
C MET A 39 12.01 0.94 -0.89
N LYS A 40 11.76 2.25 -0.84
CA LYS A 40 12.45 3.16 0.07
C LYS A 40 12.19 2.81 1.54
N LEU A 41 10.95 2.48 1.89
CA LEU A 41 10.57 2.04 3.24
C LEU A 41 11.10 0.64 3.58
N ASP A 42 11.40 -0.18 2.58
CA ASP A 42 12.07 -1.48 2.74
C ASP A 42 13.62 -1.35 2.73
N GLY A 43 14.15 -0.12 2.77
CA GLY A 43 15.59 0.15 2.87
C GLY A 43 16.35 0.15 1.55
N SER A 44 15.69 0.07 0.39
CA SER A 44 16.37 0.18 -0.91
C SER A 44 16.95 1.58 -1.11
N SER A 45 18.14 1.64 -1.69
CA SER A 45 18.83 2.88 -2.05
C SER A 45 18.55 3.34 -3.48
N ILE A 46 17.71 2.61 -4.23
CA ILE A 46 17.40 2.96 -5.62
C ILE A 46 16.78 4.35 -5.73
N SER A 47 17.18 5.12 -6.75
CA SER A 47 16.59 6.42 -7.02
C SER A 47 15.24 6.30 -7.72
N LYS A 48 14.37 7.32 -7.58
CA LYS A 48 13.08 7.35 -8.30
C LYS A 48 13.27 7.27 -9.81
N THR A 49 14.32 7.91 -10.34
CA THR A 49 14.69 7.82 -11.77
C THR A 49 15.09 6.39 -12.15
N GLY A 50 15.79 5.67 -11.25
CA GLY A 50 16.11 4.26 -11.43
C GLY A 50 14.85 3.40 -11.55
N VAL A 51 13.91 3.55 -10.61
CA VAL A 51 12.60 2.88 -10.68
C VAL A 51 11.89 3.18 -11.99
N GLN A 52 11.82 4.45 -12.39
CA GLN A 52 11.18 4.86 -13.65
C GLN A 52 11.77 4.18 -14.87
N LYS A 53 13.10 4.07 -14.96
CA LYS A 53 13.78 3.41 -16.08
C LYS A 53 13.46 1.90 -16.11
N ILE A 54 13.54 1.23 -14.95
CA ILE A 54 13.27 -0.21 -14.86
C ILE A 54 11.79 -0.50 -15.20
N VAL A 55 10.85 0.31 -14.70
CA VAL A 55 9.42 0.19 -15.04
C VAL A 55 9.20 0.29 -16.55
N LYS A 56 10.01 1.08 -17.26
CA LYS A 56 9.98 1.22 -18.74
C LYS A 56 10.75 0.12 -19.47
N GLY A 57 11.29 -0.88 -18.75
CA GLY A 57 11.99 -2.02 -19.32
C GLY A 57 13.48 -1.78 -19.61
N GLU A 58 14.06 -0.69 -19.06
CA GLU A 58 15.48 -0.44 -19.19
C GLU A 58 16.26 -1.24 -18.13
N PHE A 59 17.36 -1.87 -18.54
CA PHE A 59 18.34 -2.40 -17.60
C PHE A 59 19.32 -1.31 -17.20
N ILE A 60 19.46 -1.07 -15.89
CA ILE A 60 20.38 -0.06 -15.35
C ILE A 60 21.43 -0.72 -14.44
N THR A 61 22.68 -0.34 -14.62
CA THR A 61 23.82 -0.93 -13.89
C THR A 61 23.96 -0.41 -12.47
N ASP A 62 23.32 0.73 -12.15
CA ASP A 62 23.35 1.35 -10.82
C ASP A 62 22.31 0.74 -9.86
N ALA A 63 21.46 -0.19 -10.34
CA ALA A 63 20.54 -0.96 -9.54
C ALA A 63 21.03 -2.41 -9.38
N THR A 64 20.73 -3.03 -8.25
CA THR A 64 21.03 -4.44 -8.00
C THR A 64 20.09 -5.34 -8.81
N VAL A 65 20.47 -6.60 -8.95
CA VAL A 65 19.58 -7.63 -9.55
C VAL A 65 18.31 -7.77 -8.73
N SER A 66 18.41 -7.64 -7.39
CA SER A 66 17.24 -7.65 -6.50
C SER A 66 16.32 -6.48 -6.80
N ASP A 67 16.82 -5.25 -6.94
CA ASP A 67 15.98 -4.09 -7.27
C ASP A 67 15.19 -4.30 -8.56
N HIS A 68 15.81 -4.90 -9.59
CA HIS A 68 15.12 -5.23 -10.85
C HIS A 68 14.01 -6.26 -10.64
N ALA A 69 14.28 -7.32 -9.86
CA ALA A 69 13.29 -8.37 -9.55
C ALA A 69 12.14 -7.82 -8.71
N ASP A 70 12.46 -7.06 -7.66
CA ASP A 70 11.47 -6.47 -6.75
C ASP A 70 10.54 -5.51 -7.48
N ILE A 71 11.06 -4.66 -8.38
CA ILE A 71 10.25 -3.76 -9.20
C ILE A 71 9.29 -4.54 -10.10
N GLY A 72 9.75 -5.64 -10.71
CA GLY A 72 8.91 -6.54 -11.49
C GLY A 72 7.77 -7.15 -10.66
N SER A 73 8.10 -7.63 -9.45
CA SER A 73 7.13 -8.17 -8.50
C SER A 73 6.09 -7.12 -8.08
N TYR A 74 6.52 -5.89 -7.82
CA TYR A 74 5.61 -4.79 -7.54
C TYR A 74 4.68 -4.46 -8.71
N GLN A 75 5.19 -4.44 -9.95
CA GLN A 75 4.34 -4.20 -11.13
C GLN A 75 3.25 -5.27 -11.27
N GLU A 76 3.58 -6.54 -11.06
CA GLU A 76 2.61 -7.64 -11.10
C GLU A 76 1.58 -7.53 -9.96
N ALA A 77 2.01 -7.23 -8.74
CA ALA A 77 1.13 -7.07 -7.60
C ALA A 77 0.17 -5.89 -7.75
N ILE A 78 0.66 -4.74 -8.28
CA ILE A 78 -0.17 -3.56 -8.55
C ILE A 78 -1.19 -3.84 -9.64
N LYS A 79 -0.78 -4.50 -10.74
CA LYS A 79 -1.70 -4.92 -11.78
C LYS A 79 -2.80 -5.82 -11.24
N PHE A 80 -2.42 -6.82 -10.45
CA PHE A 80 -3.38 -7.70 -9.80
C PHE A 80 -4.34 -6.96 -8.87
N ALA A 81 -3.86 -5.95 -8.13
CA ALA A 81 -4.71 -5.13 -7.28
C ALA A 81 -5.74 -4.32 -8.10
N HIS A 82 -5.35 -3.76 -9.24
CA HIS A 82 -6.28 -3.07 -10.14
C HIS A 82 -7.31 -4.03 -10.71
N ASP A 83 -6.89 -5.22 -11.22
CA ASP A 83 -7.81 -6.23 -11.73
C ASP A 83 -8.85 -6.64 -10.65
N MET A 84 -8.44 -6.77 -9.40
CA MET A 84 -9.35 -7.04 -8.27
C MET A 84 -10.29 -5.86 -7.98
N ALA A 85 -9.80 -4.63 -8.04
CA ALA A 85 -10.60 -3.44 -7.77
C ALA A 85 -11.68 -3.23 -8.84
N ASP A 86 -11.35 -3.47 -10.12
CA ASP A 86 -12.28 -3.40 -11.25
C ASP A 86 -13.40 -4.46 -11.13
N MET A 87 -13.12 -5.59 -10.46
CA MET A 87 -14.10 -6.65 -10.17
C MET A 87 -14.82 -6.44 -8.82
N GLU A 88 -14.56 -5.33 -8.12
CA GLU A 88 -15.12 -5.03 -6.78
C GLU A 88 -14.88 -6.13 -5.73
N ILE A 89 -13.77 -6.87 -5.84
CA ILE A 89 -13.44 -7.99 -4.96
C ILE A 89 -13.12 -7.48 -3.55
N GLU A 90 -13.67 -8.11 -2.50
CA GLU A 90 -13.24 -7.84 -1.13
C GLU A 90 -11.91 -8.54 -0.84
N LEU A 91 -10.98 -7.81 -0.17
CA LEU A 91 -9.74 -8.41 0.28
C LEU A 91 -10.02 -9.44 1.38
N ASN A 92 -9.48 -10.62 1.21
CA ASN A 92 -9.58 -11.74 2.15
C ASN A 92 -8.26 -12.51 2.17
N GLU A 93 -8.21 -13.56 2.98
CA GLU A 93 -7.01 -14.39 3.16
C GLU A 93 -6.42 -14.87 1.82
N LYS A 94 -7.24 -15.42 0.93
CA LYS A 94 -6.81 -15.94 -0.38
C LYS A 94 -6.05 -14.87 -1.20
N TYR A 95 -6.57 -13.65 -1.24
CA TYR A 95 -6.00 -12.56 -2.02
C TYR A 95 -4.79 -11.94 -1.30
N LEU A 96 -4.78 -11.92 0.03
CA LEU A 96 -3.60 -11.51 0.80
C LEU A 96 -2.43 -12.47 0.55
N PHE A 97 -2.68 -13.79 0.54
CA PHE A 97 -1.68 -14.78 0.16
C PHE A 97 -1.21 -14.64 -1.30
N ARG A 98 -2.10 -14.21 -2.21
CA ARG A 98 -1.69 -13.94 -3.59
C ARG A 98 -0.74 -12.74 -3.67
N PHE A 99 -0.97 -11.67 -2.92
CA PHE A 99 -0.01 -10.56 -2.80
C PHE A 99 1.32 -11.03 -2.21
N TYR A 100 1.27 -11.84 -1.16
CA TYR A 100 2.48 -12.43 -0.58
C TYR A 100 3.25 -13.27 -1.59
N GLN A 101 2.57 -14.10 -2.35
CA GLN A 101 3.17 -14.90 -3.42
C GLN A 101 3.87 -14.03 -4.49
N LEU A 102 3.22 -12.96 -4.91
CA LEU A 102 3.74 -12.05 -5.95
C LEU A 102 4.93 -11.23 -5.48
N LEU A 103 4.95 -10.82 -4.21
CA LEU A 103 5.96 -9.90 -3.68
C LEU A 103 7.13 -10.60 -3.01
N ALA A 104 6.91 -11.73 -2.35
CA ALA A 104 7.91 -12.42 -1.54
C ALA A 104 8.44 -13.71 -2.18
N HIS A 105 7.74 -14.25 -3.18
CA HIS A 105 8.09 -15.55 -3.82
C HIS A 105 8.40 -16.65 -2.80
N PRO A 106 7.56 -16.88 -1.78
CA PRO A 106 7.87 -17.82 -0.70
C PRO A 106 7.88 -19.27 -1.20
N GLU A 107 8.67 -20.12 -0.55
CA GLU A 107 8.67 -21.57 -0.83
C GLU A 107 7.32 -22.21 -0.46
N ASN A 108 6.71 -21.76 0.64
CA ASN A 108 5.42 -22.23 1.12
C ASN A 108 4.46 -21.06 1.29
N LEU A 109 3.23 -21.24 0.83
CA LEU A 109 2.19 -20.23 0.91
C LEU A 109 1.39 -20.43 2.20
N GLU A 110 1.95 -19.99 3.32
CA GLU A 110 1.39 -20.15 4.66
C GLU A 110 1.75 -18.96 5.57
N TYR A 111 1.07 -18.84 6.69
CA TYR A 111 1.45 -17.91 7.76
C TYR A 111 2.78 -18.36 8.39
N ARG A 112 3.50 -17.39 9.01
CA ARG A 112 4.75 -17.70 9.70
C ARG A 112 4.57 -18.76 10.79
N ARG A 113 5.63 -19.53 10.97
CA ARG A 113 5.74 -20.58 12.00
C ARG A 113 6.66 -20.16 13.14
N THR A 114 7.42 -19.08 12.96
CA THR A 114 8.36 -18.57 13.96
C THR A 114 7.81 -17.34 14.68
N ASN A 115 8.40 -17.01 15.82
CA ASN A 115 8.13 -15.77 16.54
C ASN A 115 9.28 -14.78 16.29
N PRO A 116 9.14 -13.86 15.33
CA PRO A 116 10.18 -12.88 15.08
C PRO A 116 10.26 -11.86 16.21
N VAL A 117 11.47 -11.37 16.48
CA VAL A 117 11.69 -10.21 17.32
C VAL A 117 11.82 -9.00 16.40
N LEU A 118 10.81 -8.13 16.41
CA LEU A 118 10.78 -6.94 15.55
C LEU A 118 11.53 -5.79 16.24
N VAL A 119 12.86 -5.84 16.18
CA VAL A 119 13.74 -4.89 16.91
C VAL A 119 13.42 -3.43 16.54
N MET A 120 13.21 -3.14 15.27
CA MET A 120 12.88 -1.78 14.79
C MET A 120 11.54 -1.28 15.32
N LEU A 121 10.62 -2.17 15.64
CA LEU A 121 9.29 -1.85 16.17
C LEU A 121 9.23 -1.93 17.70
N ASP A 122 10.26 -2.50 18.36
CA ASP A 122 10.22 -2.80 19.79
C ASP A 122 8.95 -3.58 20.17
N TYR A 123 8.67 -4.64 19.39
CA TYR A 123 7.40 -5.36 19.44
C TYR A 123 7.60 -6.87 19.21
N ASN A 124 6.83 -7.65 19.95
CA ASN A 124 6.72 -9.10 19.77
C ASN A 124 5.30 -9.42 19.26
N PRO A 125 5.16 -9.85 18.00
CA PRO A 125 3.85 -10.15 17.45
C PRO A 125 3.23 -11.41 18.09
N PRO A 126 1.93 -11.66 17.87
CA PRO A 126 1.21 -12.81 18.44
C PRO A 126 1.90 -14.16 18.13
N HIS A 127 1.60 -15.17 18.93
CA HIS A 127 2.11 -16.52 18.66
C HIS A 127 1.58 -17.04 17.31
N PRO A 128 2.34 -17.84 16.54
CA PRO A 128 1.90 -18.34 15.22
C PRO A 128 0.56 -19.04 15.22
N SER A 129 0.20 -19.75 16.30
CA SER A 129 -1.10 -20.42 16.43
C SER A 129 -2.30 -19.47 16.50
N GLU A 130 -2.10 -18.18 16.76
CA GLU A 130 -3.15 -17.17 16.89
C GLU A 130 -3.39 -16.41 15.58
N ILE A 131 -2.46 -16.49 14.62
CA ILE A 131 -2.48 -15.68 13.41
C ILE A 131 -3.75 -15.92 12.60
N GLY A 132 -4.12 -17.19 12.38
CA GLY A 132 -5.29 -17.54 11.58
C GLY A 132 -6.57 -16.91 12.12
N GLU A 133 -6.81 -17.06 13.43
CA GLU A 133 -7.96 -16.46 14.10
C GLU A 133 -7.96 -14.92 14.02
N GLN A 134 -6.82 -14.29 14.32
CA GLN A 134 -6.70 -12.83 14.28
C GLN A 134 -6.88 -12.27 12.85
N MET A 135 -6.38 -12.95 11.84
CA MET A 135 -6.59 -12.56 10.43
C MET A 135 -8.05 -12.74 10.01
N GLU A 136 -8.73 -13.81 10.44
CA GLU A 136 -10.16 -14.00 10.18
C GLU A 136 -10.99 -12.87 10.80
N ILE A 137 -10.74 -12.54 12.07
CA ILE A 137 -11.41 -11.42 12.76
C ILE A 137 -11.13 -10.10 12.02
N LEU A 138 -9.90 -9.88 11.60
CA LEU A 138 -9.53 -8.68 10.84
C LEU A 138 -10.33 -8.59 9.53
N PHE A 139 -10.42 -9.65 8.73
CA PHE A 139 -11.19 -9.64 7.49
C PHE A 139 -12.69 -9.45 7.74
N GLN A 140 -13.25 -10.05 8.77
CA GLN A 140 -14.66 -9.83 9.15
C GLN A 140 -14.91 -8.36 9.49
N LEU A 141 -14.05 -7.74 10.31
CA LEU A 141 -14.14 -6.32 10.65
C LEU A 141 -14.00 -5.42 9.42
N MET A 142 -13.03 -5.72 8.55
CA MET A 142 -12.78 -4.92 7.34
C MET A 142 -13.94 -5.01 6.32
N ASN A 143 -14.70 -6.10 6.35
CA ASN A 143 -15.88 -6.29 5.50
C ASN A 143 -17.20 -5.87 6.20
N SER A 144 -17.11 -5.36 7.44
CA SER A 144 -18.24 -4.77 8.14
C SER A 144 -18.49 -3.31 7.72
N ASN A 145 -19.59 -2.73 8.20
CA ASN A 145 -19.94 -1.34 7.95
C ASN A 145 -19.27 -0.34 8.94
N ASP A 146 -18.38 -0.80 9.81
CA ASP A 146 -17.78 0.02 10.87
C ASP A 146 -16.92 1.18 10.34
N PHE A 147 -16.43 1.05 9.10
CA PHE A 147 -15.66 2.08 8.43
C PHE A 147 -16.44 2.84 7.34
N GLU A 148 -17.78 2.71 7.31
CA GLU A 148 -18.59 3.43 6.34
C GLU A 148 -18.30 4.94 6.38
N GLY A 149 -18.03 5.49 5.22
CA GLY A 149 -17.80 6.93 5.03
C GLY A 149 -16.34 7.39 5.14
N ASN A 150 -15.38 6.57 5.59
CA ASN A 150 -13.96 6.93 5.60
C ASN A 150 -13.02 5.80 5.15
N PRO A 151 -12.91 5.50 3.84
CA PRO A 151 -12.00 4.49 3.30
C PRO A 151 -10.52 4.72 3.64
N LEU A 152 -10.10 5.97 3.85
CA LEU A 152 -8.73 6.27 4.24
C LEU A 152 -8.44 5.78 5.68
N MET A 153 -9.41 5.93 6.57
CA MET A 153 -9.30 5.41 7.93
C MET A 153 -9.23 3.88 7.92
N LYS A 154 -10.09 3.26 7.11
CA LYS A 154 -10.09 1.82 6.87
C LYS A 154 -8.74 1.33 6.38
N ALA A 155 -8.18 1.98 5.35
CA ALA A 155 -6.88 1.66 4.78
C ALA A 155 -5.73 1.75 5.81
N ALA A 156 -5.70 2.84 6.61
CA ALA A 156 -4.70 3.02 7.67
C ALA A 156 -4.85 1.98 8.79
N TYR A 157 -6.08 1.65 9.16
CA TYR A 157 -6.35 0.63 10.19
C TYR A 157 -5.90 -0.76 9.71
N PHE A 158 -6.23 -1.13 8.46
CA PHE A 158 -5.84 -2.40 7.88
C PHE A 158 -4.32 -2.56 7.85
N HIS A 159 -3.61 -1.53 7.38
CA HIS A 159 -2.15 -1.48 7.41
C HIS A 159 -1.61 -1.78 8.82
N ASN A 160 -2.07 -1.04 9.82
CA ASN A 160 -1.57 -1.16 11.18
C ASN A 160 -1.87 -2.53 11.79
N LYS A 161 -3.06 -3.08 11.54
CA LYS A 161 -3.45 -4.41 12.05
C LYS A 161 -2.65 -5.54 11.39
N ILE A 162 -2.35 -5.48 10.10
CA ILE A 162 -1.47 -6.47 9.47
C ILE A 162 -0.07 -6.42 10.09
N ILE A 163 0.46 -5.24 10.41
CA ILE A 163 1.77 -5.12 11.07
C ILE A 163 1.70 -5.64 12.51
N GLU A 164 0.62 -5.39 13.24
CA GLU A 164 0.41 -5.91 14.59
C GLU A 164 0.39 -7.43 14.61
N ILE A 165 -0.35 -8.06 13.70
CA ILE A 165 -0.44 -9.53 13.56
C ILE A 165 0.88 -10.10 12.99
N TYR A 166 1.51 -9.37 12.08
CA TYR A 166 2.75 -9.76 11.38
C TYR A 166 2.65 -11.17 10.80
N PRO A 167 1.76 -11.43 9.84
CA PRO A 167 1.34 -12.78 9.52
C PRO A 167 2.36 -13.63 8.76
N PHE A 168 3.39 -13.03 8.13
CA PHE A 168 4.33 -13.72 7.25
C PHE A 168 5.76 -13.73 7.80
N GLU A 169 6.56 -14.72 7.42
CA GLU A 169 7.98 -14.80 7.81
C GLU A 169 8.79 -13.60 7.27
N THR A 170 8.43 -13.11 6.11
CA THR A 170 9.03 -11.94 5.46
C THR A 170 7.93 -11.07 4.83
N HIS A 171 8.25 -9.82 4.52
CA HIS A 171 7.36 -8.91 3.76
C HIS A 171 6.01 -8.55 4.44
N SER A 172 5.81 -8.84 5.74
CA SER A 172 4.56 -8.45 6.41
C SER A 172 4.30 -6.94 6.32
N GLU A 173 5.34 -6.09 6.43
CA GLU A 173 5.21 -4.63 6.28
C GLU A 173 4.87 -4.23 4.84
N THR A 174 5.48 -4.89 3.85
CA THR A 174 5.19 -4.69 2.43
C THR A 174 3.75 -5.09 2.11
N ILE A 175 3.28 -6.22 2.65
CA ILE A 175 1.90 -6.68 2.50
C ILE A 175 0.92 -5.74 3.19
N ALA A 176 1.26 -5.18 4.35
CA ALA A 176 0.46 -4.17 5.02
C ALA A 176 0.27 -2.92 4.16
N ARG A 177 1.35 -2.42 3.54
CA ARG A 177 1.27 -1.30 2.59
C ARG A 177 0.48 -1.67 1.34
N MET A 178 0.57 -2.91 0.86
CA MET A 178 -0.21 -3.38 -0.29
C MET A 178 -1.70 -3.47 0.02
N ALA A 179 -2.08 -3.92 1.21
CA ALA A 179 -3.46 -3.94 1.66
C ALA A 179 -4.03 -2.51 1.79
N MET A 180 -3.26 -1.57 2.35
CA MET A 180 -3.60 -0.14 2.40
C MET A 180 -3.80 0.43 0.99
N PHE A 181 -2.90 0.15 0.07
CA PHE A 181 -2.99 0.53 -1.34
C PHE A 181 -4.28 0.00 -1.98
N TYR A 182 -4.57 -1.29 -1.77
CA TYR A 182 -5.76 -1.92 -2.33
C TYR A 182 -7.06 -1.24 -1.83
N GLU A 183 -7.16 -0.95 -0.54
CA GLU A 183 -8.32 -0.24 0.00
C GLU A 183 -8.49 1.17 -0.60
N LEU A 184 -7.41 1.86 -0.94
CA LEU A 184 -7.49 3.15 -1.61
C LEU A 184 -8.04 3.02 -3.03
N ILE A 185 -7.43 2.18 -3.87
CA ILE A 185 -7.82 2.05 -5.28
C ILE A 185 -9.23 1.48 -5.43
N LYS A 186 -9.62 0.48 -4.61
CA LYS A 186 -10.97 -0.06 -4.58
C LYS A 186 -12.03 1.00 -4.31
N ASN A 187 -11.69 2.00 -3.50
CA ASN A 187 -12.56 3.12 -3.20
C ASN A 187 -12.38 4.33 -4.15
N GLY A 188 -11.67 4.15 -5.27
CA GLY A 188 -11.45 5.17 -6.29
C GLY A 188 -10.53 6.31 -5.85
N TYR A 189 -9.66 6.07 -4.86
CA TYR A 189 -8.59 6.99 -4.50
C TYR A 189 -7.29 6.60 -5.20
N PRO A 190 -6.46 7.56 -5.60
CA PRO A 190 -5.18 7.23 -6.20
C PRO A 190 -4.25 6.57 -5.18
N PRO A 191 -3.33 5.69 -5.61
CA PRO A 191 -2.22 5.28 -4.78
C PRO A 191 -1.38 6.49 -4.38
N ILE A 192 -0.89 6.50 -3.16
CA ILE A 192 -0.18 7.66 -2.62
C ILE A 192 1.25 7.32 -2.24
N GLN A 193 2.05 8.33 -2.19
CA GLN A 193 3.34 8.32 -1.56
C GLN A 193 3.17 8.73 -0.08
N LEU A 194 3.44 7.79 0.85
CA LEU A 194 3.61 8.15 2.26
C LEU A 194 4.91 8.96 2.37
N ASN A 195 4.81 10.26 2.45
CA ASN A 195 5.98 11.13 2.53
C ASN A 195 6.61 11.09 3.94
N LEU A 196 7.05 9.89 4.33
CA LEU A 196 7.73 9.59 5.57
C LEU A 196 9.12 9.03 5.26
N SER A 197 10.10 9.39 6.08
CA SER A 197 11.35 8.65 6.16
C SER A 197 11.10 7.27 6.81
N GLU A 198 12.01 6.33 6.60
CA GLU A 198 11.97 5.02 7.26
C GLU A 198 11.83 5.17 8.78
N GLN A 199 12.59 6.07 9.40
CA GLN A 199 12.54 6.31 10.84
C GLN A 199 11.17 6.85 11.30
N GLU A 200 10.57 7.77 10.56
CA GLU A 200 9.24 8.30 10.86
C GLU A 200 8.17 7.22 10.70
N TYR A 201 8.29 6.38 9.67
CA TYR A 201 7.38 5.26 9.43
C TYR A 201 7.39 4.26 10.59
N TYR A 202 8.56 3.77 10.99
CA TYR A 202 8.67 2.88 12.16
C TYR A 202 8.25 3.56 13.47
N SER A 203 8.49 4.86 13.62
CA SER A 203 8.02 5.60 14.79
C SER A 203 6.49 5.65 14.85
N ALA A 204 5.83 5.89 13.72
CA ALA A 204 4.38 5.91 13.62
C ALA A 204 3.76 4.54 13.97
N ILE A 205 4.35 3.46 13.47
CA ILE A 205 3.93 2.08 13.81
C ILE A 205 4.12 1.79 15.29
N ARG A 206 5.27 2.15 15.89
CA ARG A 206 5.50 1.96 17.33
C ARG A 206 4.48 2.68 18.19
N ILE A 207 4.04 3.88 17.80
CA ILE A 207 2.99 4.60 18.52
C ILE A 207 1.69 3.81 18.48
N TYR A 208 1.32 3.29 17.29
CA TYR A 208 0.14 2.45 17.15
C TYR A 208 0.24 1.19 18.02
N LEU A 209 1.32 0.44 17.93
CA LEU A 209 1.53 -0.81 18.68
C LEU A 209 1.50 -0.63 20.21
N LYS A 210 1.88 0.56 20.71
CA LYS A 210 1.89 0.86 22.16
C LYS A 210 0.62 1.51 22.67
N LYS A 211 -0.12 2.24 21.83
CA LYS A 211 -1.23 3.11 22.26
C LYS A 211 -2.50 2.96 21.44
N GLU A 212 -2.47 2.15 20.39
CA GLU A 212 -3.56 1.99 19.42
C GLU A 212 -3.95 3.32 18.71
N GLU A 213 -3.04 4.32 18.71
CA GLU A 213 -3.22 5.59 18.03
C GLU A 213 -2.97 5.42 16.53
N ILE A 214 -4.00 5.57 15.71
CA ILE A 214 -3.92 5.42 14.25
C ILE A 214 -3.41 6.67 13.53
N GLN A 215 -3.53 7.85 14.15
CA GLN A 215 -3.23 9.15 13.57
C GLN A 215 -1.84 9.26 12.94
N PRO A 216 -0.76 8.71 13.53
CA PRO A 216 0.58 8.81 12.96
C PRO A 216 0.74 8.20 11.56
N ILE A 217 -0.11 7.23 11.17
CA ILE A 217 -0.20 6.70 9.80
C ILE A 217 -1.33 7.37 9.02
N TYR A 218 -2.48 7.63 9.65
CA TYR A 218 -3.63 8.22 8.99
C TYR A 218 -3.36 9.64 8.46
N GLU A 219 -2.71 10.51 9.23
CA GLU A 219 -2.47 11.89 8.80
C GLU A 219 -1.54 12.00 7.58
N PRO A 220 -0.40 11.29 7.51
CA PRO A 220 0.41 11.22 6.29
C PRO A 220 -0.34 10.62 5.10
N LEU A 221 -1.16 9.58 5.33
CA LEU A 221 -2.01 8.99 4.31
C LEU A 221 -3.02 10.01 3.76
N GLU A 222 -3.78 10.67 4.63
CA GLU A 222 -4.76 11.69 4.26
C GLU A 222 -4.11 12.85 3.48
N ARG A 223 -2.94 13.31 3.94
CA ARG A 223 -2.16 14.35 3.26
C ARG A 223 -1.65 13.89 1.90
N GLY A 224 -1.16 12.65 1.82
CA GLY A 224 -0.69 12.05 0.57
C GLY A 224 -1.80 11.97 -0.48
N VAL A 225 -2.98 11.48 -0.09
CA VAL A 225 -4.16 11.44 -0.96
C VAL A 225 -4.58 12.83 -1.41
N TYR A 226 -4.63 13.80 -0.50
CA TYR A 226 -4.95 15.19 -0.85
C TYR A 226 -3.99 15.77 -1.89
N ASN A 227 -2.68 15.62 -1.67
CA ASN A 227 -1.65 16.12 -2.57
C ASN A 227 -1.71 15.44 -3.95
N LYS A 228 -1.94 14.14 -3.99
CA LYS A 228 -2.05 13.39 -5.26
C LYS A 228 -3.27 13.84 -6.06
N LEU A 229 -4.42 14.00 -5.39
CA LEU A 229 -5.63 14.52 -6.04
C LEU A 229 -5.43 15.96 -6.53
N GLU A 230 -4.65 16.80 -5.82
CA GLU A 230 -4.30 18.15 -6.29
C GLU A 230 -3.49 18.10 -7.59
N ILE A 231 -2.48 17.24 -7.67
CA ILE A 231 -1.69 17.03 -8.89
C ILE A 231 -2.58 16.58 -10.05
N MET A 232 -3.42 15.57 -9.82
CA MET A 232 -4.36 15.07 -10.83
C MET A 232 -5.35 16.16 -11.26
N PHE A 233 -5.82 16.98 -10.33
CA PHE A 233 -6.73 18.09 -10.61
C PHE A 233 -6.09 19.13 -11.54
N GLN A 234 -4.80 19.41 -11.35
CA GLN A 234 -4.04 20.33 -12.23
C GLN A 234 -3.78 19.70 -13.61
N LEU A 235 -3.42 18.42 -13.65
CA LEU A 235 -3.15 17.70 -14.91
C LEU A 235 -4.40 17.55 -15.79
N THR A 236 -5.57 17.56 -15.20
CA THR A 236 -6.86 17.40 -15.89
C THR A 236 -7.64 18.71 -15.98
N ALA A 237 -7.01 19.87 -15.86
CA ALA A 237 -7.71 21.16 -15.82
C ALA A 237 -8.41 21.51 -17.15
N ASP A 238 -7.88 21.02 -18.24
CA ASP A 238 -8.35 21.28 -19.60
C ASP A 238 -9.18 20.11 -20.18
N GLU A 239 -9.56 19.11 -19.33
CA GLU A 239 -10.35 17.92 -19.70
C GLU A 239 -11.87 18.17 -19.65
#